data_f404688f47225135bb62ebe82db8b9b4
#
_entry.id   f404688f47225135bb62ebe82db8b9b4
#
_cell.length_a   1.000
_cell.length_b   1.000
_cell.length_c   1.000
_cell.angle_alpha   90.00
_cell.angle_beta   90.00
_cell.angle_gamma   90.00
#
_symmetry.space_group_name_H-M   'P 1'
#
loop_
_entity.id
_entity.type
_entity.pdbx_description
1 polymer ?
#
loop_
_entity_poly.entity_id
_entity_poly.type
_entity_poly.pdbx_seq_one_letter_code
_entity_poly.pdbx_strand_id
1 'polypeptide(L)'
;LVGTDIYEKLVKGYTEKQWGRPCSELPSFIIKRLPVRLTFDNNYFNALYQGIPMGGYTKMVANMLDGVEVKLGVDYLAEKEAYDAMAEKVIYTGAIDAYFGFKLGALEYRSVRFETELLDKPNFQGNAAVNYTDAETPWTRIIEHKWFEFGKDDEGNKIPKTVISREYS
;
A
#
# COMPACT_ATOMS: atom_id res chain seq x y z
N LEU A 1 10.24 10.30 -21.32
CA LEU A 1 11.38 10.25 -20.39
C LEU A 1 12.11 8.90 -20.41
N VAL A 2 11.38 7.78 -20.43
CA VAL A 2 11.96 6.43 -20.33
C VAL A 2 12.10 5.70 -21.68
N GLY A 3 11.57 6.26 -22.76
CA GLY A 3 11.50 5.62 -24.07
C GLY A 3 10.30 4.67 -24.19
N THR A 4 9.95 4.34 -25.46
CA THR A 4 8.76 3.55 -25.78
C THR A 4 8.84 2.13 -25.23
N ASP A 5 9.99 1.50 -25.34
CA ASP A 5 10.18 0.09 -24.95
C ASP A 5 9.97 -0.14 -23.43
N ILE A 6 10.54 0.72 -22.60
CA ILE A 6 10.33 0.67 -21.13
C ILE A 6 8.87 1.02 -20.81
N TYR A 7 8.30 2.00 -21.46
CA TYR A 7 6.91 2.38 -21.25
C TYR A 7 5.95 1.21 -21.55
N GLU A 8 6.06 0.59 -22.70
CA GLU A 8 5.17 -0.51 -23.11
C GLU A 8 5.36 -1.75 -22.21
N LYS A 9 6.60 -2.10 -21.83
CA LYS A 9 6.88 -3.33 -21.08
C LYS A 9 6.69 -3.21 -19.57
N LEU A 10 6.99 -2.06 -18.97
CA LEU A 10 7.07 -1.95 -17.50
C LEU A 10 6.07 -0.97 -16.90
N VAL A 11 5.49 -0.06 -17.68
CA VAL A 11 4.66 1.02 -17.14
C VAL A 11 3.20 0.88 -17.55
N LYS A 12 2.94 0.73 -18.83
CA LYS A 12 1.60 0.83 -19.42
C LYS A 12 0.65 -0.22 -18.84
N GLY A 13 0.93 -1.50 -19.01
CA GLY A 13 0.04 -2.59 -18.60
C GLY A 13 -0.25 -2.56 -17.09
N TYR A 14 0.77 -2.35 -16.27
CA TYR A 14 0.61 -2.21 -14.82
C TYR A 14 -0.27 -1.01 -14.46
N THR A 15 0.01 0.15 -15.04
CA THR A 15 -0.71 1.39 -14.74
C THR A 15 -2.17 1.32 -15.17
N GLU A 16 -2.44 0.80 -16.36
CA GLU A 16 -3.81 0.66 -16.87
C GLU A 16 -4.63 -0.36 -16.07
N LYS A 17 -4.04 -1.47 -15.63
CA LYS A 17 -4.68 -2.39 -14.67
C LYS A 17 -5.01 -1.69 -13.36
N GLN A 18 -4.04 -0.98 -12.77
CA GLN A 18 -4.19 -0.35 -11.47
C GLN A 18 -5.27 0.74 -11.48
N TRP A 19 -5.38 1.51 -12.56
CA TRP A 19 -6.30 2.64 -12.66
C TRP A 19 -7.59 2.32 -13.41
N GLY A 20 -7.65 1.20 -14.14
CA GLY A 20 -8.82 0.82 -14.97
C GLY A 20 -9.10 1.79 -16.11
N ARG A 21 -8.09 2.57 -16.55
CA ARG A 21 -8.18 3.59 -17.60
C ARG A 21 -6.91 3.57 -18.46
N PRO A 22 -6.99 3.96 -19.73
CA PRO A 22 -5.80 4.18 -20.57
C PRO A 22 -4.85 5.20 -19.94
N CYS A 23 -3.54 4.98 -20.08
CA CYS A 23 -2.52 5.91 -19.57
C CYS A 23 -2.67 7.33 -20.09
N SER A 24 -3.21 7.50 -21.32
CA SER A 24 -3.45 8.82 -21.94
C SER A 24 -4.49 9.68 -21.23
N GLU A 25 -5.37 9.06 -20.43
CA GLU A 25 -6.41 9.72 -19.66
C GLU A 25 -5.97 10.04 -18.22
N LEU A 26 -4.80 9.54 -17.82
CA LEU A 26 -4.28 9.71 -16.47
C LEU A 26 -3.41 10.97 -16.34
N PRO A 27 -3.49 11.68 -15.20
CA PRO A 27 -2.62 12.81 -14.95
C PRO A 27 -1.14 12.42 -14.96
N SER A 28 -0.29 13.21 -15.61
CA SER A 28 1.14 12.91 -15.80
C SER A 28 1.93 12.73 -14.49
N PHE A 29 1.45 13.27 -13.37
CA PHE A 29 2.13 13.13 -12.08
C PHE A 29 2.18 11.69 -11.58
N ILE A 30 1.24 10.83 -11.99
CA ILE A 30 1.20 9.41 -11.64
C ILE A 30 2.47 8.70 -12.10
N ILE A 31 2.93 9.00 -13.33
CA ILE A 31 4.14 8.41 -13.89
C ILE A 31 5.40 9.13 -13.40
N LYS A 32 5.32 10.45 -13.18
CA LYS A 32 6.48 11.26 -12.73
C LYS A 32 7.03 10.86 -11.36
N ARG A 33 6.24 10.17 -10.53
CA ARG A 33 6.68 9.65 -9.23
C ARG A 33 7.66 8.47 -9.33
N LEU A 34 7.75 7.80 -10.48
CA LEU A 34 8.66 6.68 -10.66
C LEU A 34 10.11 7.19 -10.65
N PRO A 35 11.00 6.62 -9.82
CA PRO A 35 12.40 7.05 -9.78
C PRO A 35 13.13 6.56 -11.03
N VAL A 36 13.42 7.49 -11.94
CA VAL A 36 14.27 7.22 -13.11
C VAL A 36 15.66 7.77 -12.79
N ARG A 37 16.64 6.88 -12.70
CA ARG A 37 18.04 7.20 -12.38
C ARG A 37 18.97 6.61 -13.42
N LEU A 38 20.08 7.29 -13.67
CA LEU A 38 21.19 6.81 -14.52
C LEU A 38 22.33 6.23 -13.66
N THR A 39 21.99 5.64 -12.53
CA THR A 39 22.90 5.01 -11.56
C THR A 39 22.37 3.64 -11.18
N PHE A 40 23.25 2.76 -10.66
CA PHE A 40 22.87 1.44 -10.14
C PHE A 40 22.28 1.51 -8.72
N ASP A 41 21.37 2.46 -8.48
CA ASP A 41 20.64 2.59 -7.22
C ASP A 41 19.24 2.00 -7.37
N ASN A 42 18.97 0.90 -6.69
CA ASN A 42 17.69 0.17 -6.72
C ASN A 42 16.68 0.66 -5.68
N ASN A 43 17.02 1.65 -4.85
CA ASN A 43 16.08 2.18 -3.88
C ASN A 43 14.94 2.91 -4.58
N TYR A 44 13.71 2.60 -4.20
CA TYR A 44 12.54 3.31 -4.71
C TYR A 44 12.47 4.75 -4.16
N PHE A 45 12.75 4.92 -2.88
CA PHE A 45 12.76 6.22 -2.20
C PHE A 45 14.19 6.73 -1.99
N ASN A 46 14.33 8.05 -1.86
CA ASN A 46 15.58 8.70 -1.47
C ASN A 46 15.70 8.88 0.05
N ALA A 47 14.88 8.17 0.84
CA ALA A 47 14.91 8.27 2.29
C ALA A 47 16.21 7.67 2.85
N LEU A 48 16.82 8.38 3.80
CA LEU A 48 18.05 7.95 4.46
C LEU A 48 17.84 6.65 5.26
N TYR A 49 16.68 6.50 5.87
CA TYR A 49 16.29 5.30 6.61
C TYR A 49 15.03 4.71 5.99
N GLN A 50 15.07 3.42 5.73
CA GLN A 50 13.95 2.66 5.15
C GLN A 50 13.88 1.31 5.85
N GLY A 51 12.67 0.86 6.16
CA GLY A 51 12.46 -0.43 6.81
C GLY A 51 11.00 -0.73 7.07
N ILE A 52 10.77 -1.94 7.57
CA ILE A 52 9.48 -2.41 8.06
C ILE A 52 9.68 -2.67 9.56
N PRO A 53 8.76 -2.22 10.44
CA PRO A 53 8.91 -2.39 11.86
C PRO A 53 8.86 -3.87 12.26
N MET A 54 9.83 -4.33 13.05
CA MET A 54 9.80 -5.67 13.64
C MET A 54 8.58 -5.83 14.55
N GLY A 55 7.82 -6.89 14.35
CA GLY A 55 6.55 -7.14 15.03
C GLY A 55 5.35 -6.36 14.47
N GLY A 56 5.51 -5.72 13.31
CA GLY A 56 4.44 -5.12 12.52
C GLY A 56 4.04 -3.71 12.92
N TYR A 57 3.23 -3.09 12.08
CA TYR A 57 2.79 -1.70 12.23
C TYR A 57 1.86 -1.49 13.42
N THR A 58 1.03 -2.47 13.77
CA THR A 58 0.13 -2.37 14.94
C THR A 58 0.90 -2.17 16.22
N LYS A 59 1.98 -2.94 16.42
CA LYS A 59 2.85 -2.79 17.60
C LYS A 59 3.57 -1.44 17.60
N MET A 60 4.05 -1.00 16.44
CA MET A 60 4.68 0.32 16.31
C MET A 60 3.71 1.44 16.71
N VAL A 61 2.49 1.41 16.20
CA VAL A 61 1.45 2.42 16.51
C VAL A 61 1.06 2.34 17.99
N ALA A 62 0.88 1.14 18.55
CA ALA A 62 0.59 0.97 19.97
C ALA A 62 1.68 1.58 20.87
N ASN A 63 2.95 1.37 20.51
CA ASN A 63 4.07 1.99 21.25
C ASN A 63 4.08 3.52 21.13
N MET A 64 3.70 4.08 19.99
CA MET A 64 3.60 5.54 19.80
C MET A 64 2.45 6.16 20.59
N LEU A 65 1.42 5.38 20.89
CA LEU A 65 0.24 5.80 21.65
C LEU A 65 0.34 5.49 23.14
N ASP A 66 1.50 5.01 23.60
CA ASP A 66 1.70 4.74 25.04
C ASP A 66 1.51 6.02 25.87
N GLY A 67 0.66 5.92 26.89
CA GLY A 67 0.27 7.07 27.72
C GLY A 67 -0.78 8.01 27.08
N VAL A 68 -1.29 7.72 25.89
CA VAL A 68 -2.34 8.50 25.21
C VAL A 68 -3.69 7.79 25.37
N GLU A 69 -4.74 8.53 25.72
CA GLU A 69 -6.10 7.97 25.74
C GLU A 69 -6.56 7.62 24.32
N VAL A 70 -6.93 6.36 24.10
CA VAL A 70 -7.40 5.85 22.79
C VAL A 70 -8.83 5.35 22.93
N LYS A 71 -9.74 5.87 22.11
CA LYS A 71 -11.13 5.40 22.00
C LYS A 71 -11.33 4.74 20.64
N LEU A 72 -11.66 3.45 20.63
CA LEU A 72 -11.97 2.68 19.43
C LEU A 72 -13.48 2.66 19.16
N GLY A 73 -13.86 2.39 17.91
CA GLY A 73 -15.26 2.29 17.52
C GLY A 73 -16.02 3.62 17.54
N VAL A 74 -15.32 4.74 17.47
CA VAL A 74 -15.88 6.09 17.48
C VAL A 74 -16.04 6.61 16.07
N ASP A 75 -17.23 7.10 15.73
CA ASP A 75 -17.47 7.91 14.54
C ASP A 75 -17.42 9.40 14.94
N TYR A 76 -16.29 10.03 14.69
CA TYR A 76 -16.09 11.44 15.01
C TYR A 76 -17.12 12.35 14.32
N LEU A 77 -17.51 12.06 13.08
CA LEU A 77 -18.43 12.92 12.34
C LEU A 77 -19.86 12.85 12.88
N ALA A 78 -20.26 11.75 13.52
CA ALA A 78 -21.57 11.61 14.16
C ALA A 78 -21.68 12.45 15.45
N GLU A 79 -20.56 12.67 16.15
CA GLU A 79 -20.50 13.39 17.42
C GLU A 79 -19.50 14.55 17.38
N LYS A 80 -19.34 15.18 16.22
CA LYS A 80 -18.31 16.17 15.93
C LYS A 80 -18.22 17.30 16.95
N GLU A 81 -19.36 17.91 17.31
CA GLU A 81 -19.40 19.05 18.24
C GLU A 81 -18.89 18.66 19.63
N ALA A 82 -19.22 17.45 20.10
CA ALA A 82 -18.78 16.96 21.40
C ALA A 82 -17.28 16.75 21.44
N TYR A 83 -16.69 16.16 20.37
CA TYR A 83 -15.24 15.94 20.29
C TYR A 83 -14.47 17.23 20.04
N ASP A 84 -14.98 18.16 19.25
CA ASP A 84 -14.36 19.47 19.04
C ASP A 84 -14.27 20.27 20.35
N ALA A 85 -15.26 20.14 21.26
CA ALA A 85 -15.26 20.81 22.55
C ALA A 85 -14.23 20.23 23.55
N MET A 86 -13.70 19.03 23.29
CA MET A 86 -12.73 18.37 24.17
C MET A 86 -11.28 18.76 23.92
N ALA A 87 -10.96 19.43 22.81
CA ALA A 87 -9.59 19.73 22.42
C ALA A 87 -9.46 21.13 21.80
N GLU A 88 -8.34 21.78 22.06
CA GLU A 88 -8.00 23.06 21.41
C GLU A 88 -7.75 22.94 19.92
N LYS A 89 -7.29 21.76 19.47
CA LYS A 89 -7.00 21.46 18.05
C LYS A 89 -7.42 20.04 17.75
N VAL A 90 -8.07 19.85 16.60
CA VAL A 90 -8.45 18.56 16.07
C VAL A 90 -7.69 18.30 14.78
N ILE A 91 -7.08 17.12 14.68
CA ILE A 91 -6.45 16.61 13.46
C ILE A 91 -7.32 15.48 12.93
N TYR A 92 -8.10 15.76 11.89
CA TYR A 92 -8.95 14.76 11.26
C TYR A 92 -8.21 14.09 10.10
N THR A 93 -8.02 12.78 10.18
CA THR A 93 -7.32 11.98 9.15
C THR A 93 -8.25 11.08 8.34
N GLY A 94 -9.56 11.21 8.52
CA GLY A 94 -10.57 10.52 7.72
C GLY A 94 -10.78 11.14 6.34
N ALA A 95 -11.83 10.69 5.64
CA ALA A 95 -12.16 11.17 4.30
C ALA A 95 -12.54 12.67 4.32
N ILE A 96 -11.80 13.49 3.56
CA ILE A 96 -11.96 14.94 3.54
C ILE A 96 -13.32 15.36 2.98
N ASP A 97 -13.84 14.66 1.99
CA ASP A 97 -15.17 14.89 1.40
C ASP A 97 -16.30 14.63 2.41
N ALA A 98 -16.18 13.55 3.22
CA ALA A 98 -17.08 13.27 4.31
C ALA A 98 -17.03 14.36 5.40
N TYR A 99 -15.82 14.86 5.74
CA TYR A 99 -15.67 15.96 6.70
C TYR A 99 -16.47 17.20 6.29
N PHE A 100 -16.53 17.51 5.01
CA PHE A 100 -17.31 18.62 4.46
C PHE A 100 -18.73 18.24 4.03
N GLY A 101 -19.23 17.07 4.44
CA GLY A 101 -20.58 16.59 4.13
C GLY A 101 -20.84 16.45 2.63
N PHE A 102 -19.81 16.07 1.86
CA PHE A 102 -19.87 15.86 0.40
C PHE A 102 -20.37 17.08 -0.40
N LYS A 103 -20.19 18.31 0.11
CA LYS A 103 -20.70 19.55 -0.51
C LYS A 103 -20.20 19.79 -1.93
N LEU A 104 -19.03 19.26 -2.28
CA LEU A 104 -18.44 19.36 -3.61
C LEU A 104 -18.49 18.02 -4.37
N GLY A 105 -19.27 17.06 -3.88
CA GLY A 105 -19.31 15.69 -4.38
C GLY A 105 -18.32 14.78 -3.67
N ALA A 106 -18.46 13.46 -3.90
CA ALA A 106 -17.57 12.45 -3.38
C ALA A 106 -16.29 12.38 -4.23
N LEU A 107 -15.14 12.14 -3.58
CA LEU A 107 -13.89 11.86 -4.27
C LEU A 107 -13.89 10.45 -4.84
N GLU A 108 -13.40 10.29 -6.04
CA GLU A 108 -13.23 8.99 -6.66
C GLU A 108 -12.00 8.27 -6.06
N TYR A 109 -12.13 6.96 -5.81
CA TYR A 109 -11.05 6.08 -5.40
C TYR A 109 -11.15 4.71 -6.08
N ARG A 110 -10.08 3.96 -6.03
CA ARG A 110 -10.03 2.58 -6.53
C ARG A 110 -9.92 1.62 -5.34
N SER A 111 -10.73 0.58 -5.36
CA SER A 111 -10.61 -0.52 -4.41
C SER A 111 -9.66 -1.58 -4.93
N VAL A 112 -9.02 -2.30 -4.02
CA VAL A 112 -8.24 -3.48 -4.33
C VAL A 112 -8.89 -4.71 -3.68
N ARG A 113 -8.84 -5.84 -4.37
CA ARG A 113 -9.29 -7.14 -3.89
C ARG A 113 -8.11 -8.07 -3.77
N PHE A 114 -8.05 -8.83 -2.70
CA PHE A 114 -7.02 -9.84 -2.48
C PHE A 114 -7.60 -11.24 -2.51
N GLU A 115 -6.91 -12.14 -3.20
CA GLU A 115 -7.13 -13.59 -3.12
C GLU A 115 -5.93 -14.22 -2.43
N THR A 116 -6.16 -14.75 -1.23
CA THR A 116 -5.11 -15.30 -0.38
C THR A 116 -5.13 -16.82 -0.40
N GLU A 117 -3.96 -17.45 -0.53
CA GLU A 117 -3.78 -18.89 -0.65
C GLU A 117 -2.62 -19.35 0.22
N LEU A 118 -2.84 -20.43 1.00
CA LEU A 118 -1.77 -21.14 1.72
C LEU A 118 -1.20 -22.24 0.83
N LEU A 119 0.10 -22.17 0.58
CA LEU A 119 0.83 -23.14 -0.23
C LEU A 119 1.68 -24.06 0.65
N ASP A 120 1.60 -25.37 0.39
CA ASP A 120 2.42 -26.38 1.07
C ASP A 120 3.80 -26.50 0.42
N LYS A 121 4.52 -25.39 0.42
CA LYS A 121 5.91 -25.30 -0.06
C LYS A 121 6.63 -24.14 0.64
N PRO A 122 7.96 -24.22 0.81
CA PRO A 122 8.71 -23.25 1.59
C PRO A 122 8.94 -21.92 0.86
N ASN A 123 8.70 -21.86 -0.44
CA ASN A 123 8.94 -20.65 -1.24
C ASN A 123 8.07 -20.65 -2.49
N PHE A 124 7.53 -19.50 -2.86
CA PHE A 124 6.80 -19.29 -4.11
C PHE A 124 7.61 -18.44 -5.09
N GLN A 125 7.96 -17.21 -4.70
CA GLN A 125 8.67 -16.26 -5.56
C GLN A 125 10.00 -15.74 -4.98
N GLY A 126 10.29 -16.03 -3.71
CA GLY A 126 11.56 -15.66 -3.06
C GLY A 126 11.70 -14.17 -2.74
N ASN A 127 10.61 -13.42 -2.83
CA ASN A 127 10.57 -11.99 -2.55
C ASN A 127 9.19 -11.64 -1.97
N ALA A 128 9.13 -10.60 -1.13
CA ALA A 128 7.90 -10.15 -0.49
C ALA A 128 6.85 -9.67 -1.48
N ALA A 129 7.24 -8.98 -2.55
CA ALA A 129 6.29 -8.48 -3.55
C ALA A 129 6.90 -8.54 -4.96
N VAL A 130 6.13 -9.05 -5.91
CA VAL A 130 6.45 -9.04 -7.34
C VAL A 130 5.30 -8.40 -8.10
N ASN A 131 5.58 -7.35 -8.89
CA ASN A 131 4.61 -6.69 -9.74
C ASN A 131 4.58 -7.35 -11.12
N TYR A 132 3.38 -7.53 -11.66
CA TYR A 132 3.11 -8.06 -12.99
C TYR A 132 2.78 -6.91 -13.93
N THR A 133 3.69 -6.58 -14.81
CA THR A 133 3.62 -5.37 -15.65
C THR A 133 2.94 -5.58 -16.99
N ASP A 134 2.74 -6.83 -17.39
CA ASP A 134 1.98 -7.19 -18.60
C ASP A 134 0.48 -6.89 -18.47
N ALA A 135 -0.24 -6.82 -19.59
CA ALA A 135 -1.68 -6.57 -19.61
C ALA A 135 -2.52 -7.84 -19.44
N GLU A 136 -1.96 -9.01 -19.75
CA GLU A 136 -2.65 -10.29 -19.81
C GLU A 136 -2.89 -10.89 -18.42
N THR A 137 -1.95 -10.70 -17.49
CA THR A 137 -2.05 -11.15 -16.10
C THR A 137 -3.11 -10.34 -15.37
N PRO A 138 -4.16 -10.96 -14.79
CA PRO A 138 -5.29 -10.21 -14.24
C PRO A 138 -4.99 -9.52 -12.89
N TRP A 139 -3.96 -9.94 -12.17
CA TRP A 139 -3.53 -9.28 -10.92
C TRP A 139 -2.40 -8.29 -11.16
N THR A 140 -2.30 -7.29 -10.31
CA THR A 140 -1.25 -6.26 -10.36
C THR A 140 0.03 -6.72 -9.67
N ARG A 141 -0.09 -7.52 -8.60
CA ARG A 141 1.05 -8.09 -7.88
C ARG A 141 0.70 -9.37 -7.16
N ILE A 142 1.74 -10.12 -6.79
CA ILE A 142 1.66 -11.18 -5.79
C ILE A 142 2.52 -10.78 -4.59
N ILE A 143 1.93 -10.91 -3.41
CA ILE A 143 2.61 -10.71 -2.12
C ILE A 143 2.86 -12.11 -1.53
N GLU A 144 4.11 -12.43 -1.20
CA GLU A 144 4.49 -13.61 -0.41
C GLU A 144 4.87 -13.13 0.99
N HIS A 145 3.92 -13.24 1.93
CA HIS A 145 3.91 -12.51 3.19
C HIS A 145 5.13 -12.75 4.07
N LYS A 146 5.62 -13.98 4.17
CA LYS A 146 6.73 -14.31 5.07
C LYS A 146 8.04 -13.62 4.74
N TRP A 147 8.23 -13.16 3.50
CA TRP A 147 9.47 -12.49 3.12
C TRP A 147 9.60 -11.06 3.67
N PHE A 148 8.54 -10.49 4.24
CA PHE A 148 8.65 -9.26 5.02
C PHE A 148 9.43 -9.48 6.33
N GLU A 149 9.49 -10.74 6.83
CA GLU A 149 10.20 -11.15 8.02
C GLU A 149 11.29 -12.22 7.71
N PHE A 150 11.89 -12.13 6.51
CA PHE A 150 12.98 -12.98 6.04
C PHE A 150 12.67 -14.49 6.01
N GLY A 151 11.39 -14.86 5.95
CA GLY A 151 10.94 -16.26 5.88
C GLY A 151 11.14 -17.06 7.15
N LYS A 152 11.23 -16.38 8.30
CA LYS A 152 11.47 -16.97 9.62
C LYS A 152 10.30 -16.70 10.57
N ASP A 153 10.11 -17.60 11.54
CA ASP A 153 9.23 -17.38 12.68
C ASP A 153 9.93 -16.58 13.80
N ASP A 154 9.22 -16.34 14.90
CA ASP A 154 9.73 -15.58 16.05
C ASP A 154 10.93 -16.24 16.74
N GLU A 155 11.09 -17.57 16.61
CA GLU A 155 12.24 -18.34 17.12
C GLU A 155 13.40 -18.37 16.12
N GLY A 156 13.24 -17.80 14.92
CA GLY A 156 14.25 -17.75 13.88
C GLY A 156 14.30 -19.01 12.98
N ASN A 157 13.36 -19.94 13.11
CA ASN A 157 13.28 -21.13 12.25
C ASN A 157 12.68 -20.78 10.89
N LYS A 158 13.06 -21.54 9.86
CA LYS A 158 12.47 -21.40 8.53
C LYS A 158 11.02 -21.86 8.52
N ILE A 159 10.13 -21.02 8.03
CA ILE A 159 8.71 -21.35 7.86
C ILE A 159 8.55 -22.32 6.67
N PRO A 160 8.04 -23.56 6.88
CA PRO A 160 8.00 -24.59 5.83
C PRO A 160 6.92 -24.38 4.77
N LYS A 161 5.89 -23.59 5.08
CA LYS A 161 4.79 -23.23 4.17
C LYS A 161 4.82 -21.74 3.85
N THR A 162 4.10 -21.33 2.81
CA THR A 162 4.02 -19.93 2.47
C THR A 162 2.60 -19.49 2.16
N VAL A 163 2.28 -18.25 2.53
CA VAL A 163 1.02 -17.60 2.18
C VAL A 163 1.30 -16.58 1.09
N ILE A 164 0.53 -16.63 0.02
CA ILE A 164 0.54 -15.63 -1.04
C ILE A 164 -0.80 -14.91 -1.11
N SER A 165 -0.77 -13.64 -1.54
CA SER A 165 -1.96 -12.88 -1.89
C SER A 165 -1.80 -12.28 -3.28
N ARG A 166 -2.77 -12.56 -4.16
CA ARG A 166 -2.90 -11.90 -5.47
C ARG A 166 -3.73 -10.64 -5.30
N GLU A 167 -3.18 -9.50 -5.73
CA GLU A 167 -3.86 -8.19 -5.67
C GLU A 167 -4.49 -7.88 -7.01
N TYR A 168 -5.79 -7.56 -6.99
CA TYR A 168 -6.56 -7.10 -8.14
C TYR A 168 -7.04 -5.66 -7.89
N SER A 169 -6.99 -4.81 -8.90
CA SER A 169 -7.49 -3.43 -8.87
C SER A 169 -8.79 -3.29 -9.66
#